data_7ab00931929eb24efa845fafe397633f
#
_entry.id   7ab00931929eb24efa845fafe397633f
#
_cell.length_a   1.000
_cell.length_b   1.000
_cell.length_c   1.000
_cell.angle_alpha   90.00
_cell.angle_beta   90.00
_cell.angle_gamma   90.00
#
_symmetry.space_group_name_H-M   'P 1'
#
loop_
_entity.id
_entity.type
_entity.pdbx_description
1 polymer ?
#
loop_
_entity_poly.entity_id
_entity_poly.type
_entity_poly.pdbx_seq_one_letter_code
_entity_poly.pdbx_strand_id
1 'polypeptide(L)'
;MPHTADRSTAAWQDLDRQHYLHPFTDYKALQAKGARVIVRAEGVYLYDSDGNRILDGMAGLWCVNVGYGRRELADAAYRQMLELPYYNSFFQTAHPP
;
A
#
# COMPACT_ATOMS: atom_id res chain seq x y z
N MET A 1 -0.76 13.96 10.03
CA MET A 1 -1.31 13.67 8.67
C MET A 1 -2.80 13.51 8.80
N PRO A 2 -3.61 14.13 7.95
CA PRO A 2 -5.03 13.84 7.93
C PRO A 2 -5.22 12.34 7.63
N HIS A 3 -6.01 11.68 8.43
CA HIS A 3 -6.38 10.28 8.23
C HIS A 3 -6.96 10.11 6.82
N THR A 4 -6.64 9.01 6.15
CA THR A 4 -7.17 8.64 4.84
C THR A 4 -8.71 8.58 4.78
N ALA A 5 -9.38 8.61 5.94
CA ALA A 5 -10.84 8.60 6.06
C ALA A 5 -11.53 9.95 5.72
N ASP A 6 -10.79 11.05 5.58
CA ASP A 6 -11.39 12.40 5.50
C ASP A 6 -11.69 12.88 4.08
N ARG A 7 -11.45 12.06 3.06
CA ARG A 7 -11.71 12.43 1.66
C ARG A 7 -12.70 11.49 1.00
N SER A 8 -13.57 12.05 0.16
CA SER A 8 -14.47 11.24 -0.66
C SER A 8 -13.69 10.44 -1.72
N THR A 9 -14.28 9.35 -2.20
CA THR A 9 -13.74 8.56 -3.33
C THR A 9 -13.45 9.45 -4.54
N ALA A 10 -14.35 10.38 -4.88
CA ALA A 10 -14.16 11.31 -5.99
C ALA A 10 -12.92 12.20 -5.81
N ALA A 11 -12.70 12.72 -4.59
CA ALA A 11 -11.52 13.55 -4.29
C ALA A 11 -10.21 12.76 -4.44
N TRP A 12 -10.18 11.48 -3.99
CA TRP A 12 -9.04 10.60 -4.21
C TRP A 12 -8.80 10.30 -5.69
N GLN A 13 -9.87 10.03 -6.45
CA GLN A 13 -9.78 9.77 -7.90
C GLN A 13 -9.27 10.97 -8.67
N ASP A 14 -9.61 12.19 -8.27
CA ASP A 14 -9.10 13.42 -8.90
C ASP A 14 -7.61 13.60 -8.64
N LEU A 15 -7.16 13.37 -7.42
CA LEU A 15 -5.72 13.41 -7.10
C LEU A 15 -4.94 12.34 -7.87
N ASP A 16 -5.47 11.14 -7.96
CA ASP A 16 -4.89 10.05 -8.73
C ASP A 16 -4.71 10.42 -10.21
N ARG A 17 -5.76 10.94 -10.84
CA ARG A 17 -5.70 11.38 -12.25
C ARG A 17 -4.65 12.46 -12.50
N GLN A 18 -4.47 13.37 -11.55
CA GLN A 18 -3.57 14.52 -11.71
C GLN A 18 -2.10 14.17 -11.47
N HIS A 19 -1.82 13.17 -10.64
CA HIS A 19 -0.49 12.98 -10.09
C HIS A 19 0.12 11.60 -10.31
N TYR A 20 -0.64 10.60 -10.74
CA TYR A 20 -0.15 9.23 -10.83
C TYR A 20 -0.34 8.61 -12.21
N LEU A 21 0.74 8.04 -12.74
CA LEU A 21 0.75 7.26 -13.97
C LEU A 21 0.72 5.77 -13.63
N HIS A 22 -0.44 5.13 -13.84
CA HIS A 22 -0.63 3.71 -13.52
C HIS A 22 0.11 2.79 -14.49
N PRO A 23 0.90 1.81 -14.01
CA PRO A 23 1.43 0.74 -14.85
C PRO A 23 0.33 -0.28 -15.19
N PHE A 24 0.50 -1.01 -16.29
CA PHE A 24 -0.37 -2.12 -16.71
C PHE A 24 -1.87 -1.81 -16.67
N THR A 25 -2.26 -0.62 -17.14
CA THR A 25 -3.63 -0.11 -16.97
C THR A 25 -4.20 0.37 -18.30
N ASP A 26 -5.46 0.04 -18.55
CA ASP A 26 -6.25 0.64 -19.63
C ASP A 26 -6.68 2.06 -19.21
N TYR A 27 -6.03 3.06 -19.77
CA TYR A 27 -6.27 4.47 -19.42
C TYR A 27 -7.65 4.97 -19.81
N LYS A 28 -8.25 4.46 -20.87
CA LYS A 28 -9.62 4.83 -21.24
C LYS A 28 -10.62 4.37 -20.20
N ALA A 29 -10.48 3.13 -19.73
CA ALA A 29 -11.32 2.59 -18.67
C ALA A 29 -11.07 3.32 -17.33
N LEU A 30 -9.82 3.62 -17.02
CA LEU A 30 -9.44 4.36 -15.81
C LEU A 30 -10.07 5.77 -15.80
N GLN A 31 -10.00 6.50 -16.93
CA GLN A 31 -10.59 7.84 -17.03
C GLN A 31 -12.13 7.80 -16.93
N ALA A 32 -12.76 6.79 -17.50
CA ALA A 32 -14.22 6.67 -17.48
C ALA A 32 -14.78 6.30 -16.10
N LYS A 33 -14.09 5.40 -15.37
CA LYS A 33 -14.59 4.83 -14.10
C LYS A 33 -13.91 5.41 -12.86
N GLY A 34 -12.71 5.97 -13.01
CA GLY A 34 -11.83 6.31 -11.89
C GLY A 34 -11.14 5.09 -11.28
N ALA A 35 -10.08 5.33 -10.52
CA ALA A 35 -9.39 4.27 -9.79
C ALA A 35 -10.24 3.74 -8.63
N ARG A 36 -10.16 2.44 -8.36
CA ARG A 36 -10.64 1.89 -7.10
C ARG A 36 -9.62 2.22 -6.00
N VAL A 37 -10.04 2.98 -5.02
CA VAL A 37 -9.16 3.45 -3.94
C VAL A 37 -9.22 2.47 -2.77
N ILE A 38 -8.14 1.73 -2.55
CA ILE A 38 -8.03 0.81 -1.41
C ILE A 38 -7.55 1.61 -0.19
N VAL A 39 -8.30 1.56 0.89
CA VAL A 39 -8.07 2.37 2.09
C VAL A 39 -7.66 1.57 3.32
N ARG A 40 -7.94 0.27 3.35
CA ARG A 40 -7.60 -0.62 4.46
C ARG A 40 -7.46 -2.06 3.98
N ALA A 41 -6.68 -2.84 4.72
CA ALA A 41 -6.55 -4.27 4.49
C ALA A 41 -6.43 -5.02 5.82
N GLU A 42 -6.96 -6.25 5.87
CA GLU A 42 -6.90 -7.10 7.07
C GLU A 42 -7.02 -8.57 6.67
N GLY A 43 -6.08 -9.39 7.14
CA GLY A 43 -6.05 -10.82 6.79
C GLY A 43 -5.92 -11.01 5.27
N VAL A 44 -6.97 -11.53 4.64
CA VAL A 44 -7.03 -11.76 3.18
C VAL A 44 -7.97 -10.78 2.47
N TYR A 45 -8.44 -9.75 3.15
CA TYR A 45 -9.41 -8.81 2.62
C TYR A 45 -8.86 -7.40 2.46
N LEU A 46 -9.27 -6.77 1.38
CA LEU A 46 -9.11 -5.34 1.12
C LEU A 46 -10.44 -4.64 1.33
N TYR A 47 -10.35 -3.34 1.65
CA TYR A 47 -11.52 -2.47 1.77
C TYR A 47 -11.29 -1.22 0.94
N ASP A 48 -12.23 -0.91 0.08
CA ASP A 48 -12.15 0.30 -0.74
C ASP A 48 -12.82 1.51 -0.06
N SER A 49 -12.65 2.68 -0.67
CA SER A 49 -13.20 3.94 -0.16
C SER A 49 -14.72 4.03 -0.22
N ASP A 50 -15.38 3.13 -0.96
CA ASP A 50 -16.84 3.03 -1.03
C ASP A 50 -17.41 2.04 0.00
N GLY A 51 -16.54 1.44 0.84
CA GLY A 51 -16.92 0.50 1.89
C GLY A 51 -17.05 -0.95 1.45
N ASN A 52 -16.67 -1.28 0.23
CA ASN A 52 -16.72 -2.66 -0.25
C ASN A 52 -15.58 -3.49 0.34
N ARG A 53 -15.90 -4.72 0.76
CA ARG A 53 -14.93 -5.74 1.17
C ARG A 53 -14.61 -6.64 -0.01
N ILE A 54 -13.33 -6.80 -0.31
CA ILE A 54 -12.83 -7.53 -1.49
C ILE A 54 -11.88 -8.61 -1.02
N LEU A 55 -12.08 -9.85 -1.47
CA LEU A 55 -11.12 -10.91 -1.28
C LEU A 55 -9.90 -10.67 -2.18
N ASP A 56 -8.71 -10.57 -1.56
CA ASP A 56 -7.47 -10.35 -2.30
C ASP A 56 -6.87 -11.67 -2.80
N GLY A 57 -7.23 -12.07 -4.01
CA GLY A 57 -6.66 -13.25 -4.67
C GLY A 57 -5.28 -13.02 -5.30
N MET A 58 -4.78 -11.78 -5.30
CA MET A 58 -3.49 -11.43 -5.88
C MET A 58 -2.35 -11.30 -4.85
N ALA A 59 -2.65 -11.32 -3.57
CA ALA A 59 -1.68 -11.07 -2.48
C ALA A 59 -0.88 -9.78 -2.72
N GLY A 60 -1.55 -8.67 -3.08
CA GLY A 60 -0.92 -7.40 -3.42
C GLY A 60 0.04 -7.49 -4.61
N LEU A 61 -0.15 -8.42 -5.52
CA LEU A 61 0.77 -8.85 -6.58
C LEU A 61 2.05 -9.49 -6.02
N TRP A 62 1.86 -10.64 -5.34
CA TRP A 62 2.91 -11.50 -4.76
C TRP A 62 3.65 -10.93 -3.55
N CYS A 63 3.20 -9.83 -2.98
CA CYS A 63 3.92 -9.15 -1.89
C CYS A 63 3.38 -9.45 -0.50
N VAL A 64 2.18 -10.02 -0.37
CA VAL A 64 1.47 -10.22 0.90
C VAL A 64 1.20 -11.71 1.13
N ASN A 65 2.26 -12.50 1.22
CA ASN A 65 2.17 -13.96 1.29
C ASN A 65 1.55 -14.48 2.60
N VAL A 66 1.60 -13.69 3.67
CA VAL A 66 1.10 -14.08 5.00
C VAL A 66 -0.12 -13.28 5.45
N GLY A 67 -0.72 -12.52 4.55
CA GLY A 67 -1.88 -11.68 4.84
C GLY A 67 -1.50 -10.28 5.36
N TYR A 68 -2.53 -9.44 5.44
CA TYR A 68 -2.41 -8.04 5.87
C TYR A 68 -2.56 -7.89 7.38
N GLY A 69 -1.94 -6.85 7.93
CA GLY A 69 -2.12 -6.47 9.32
C GLY A 69 -1.42 -7.39 10.33
N ARG A 70 -0.38 -8.10 9.91
CA ARG A 70 0.42 -8.97 10.79
C ARG A 70 1.26 -8.11 11.74
N ARG A 71 0.78 -8.00 12.97
CA ARG A 71 1.38 -7.15 13.99
C ARG A 71 2.82 -7.53 14.30
N GLU A 72 3.13 -8.81 14.37
CA GLU A 72 4.48 -9.31 14.63
C GLU A 72 5.49 -8.85 13.56
N LEU A 73 5.09 -8.72 12.30
CA LEU A 73 5.94 -8.20 11.23
C LEU A 73 6.13 -6.69 11.35
N ALA A 74 5.05 -5.96 11.64
CA ALA A 74 5.11 -4.51 11.87
C ALA A 74 6.01 -4.16 13.06
N ASP A 75 5.88 -4.89 14.16
CA ASP A 75 6.69 -4.68 15.36
C ASP A 75 8.18 -5.02 15.11
N ALA A 76 8.48 -6.06 14.31
CA ALA A 76 9.85 -6.38 13.93
C ALA A 76 10.48 -5.26 13.09
N ALA A 77 9.75 -4.77 12.08
CA ALA A 77 10.19 -3.66 11.24
C ALA A 77 10.39 -2.39 12.06
N TYR A 78 9.45 -2.06 12.95
CA TYR A 78 9.52 -0.90 13.82
C TYR A 78 10.78 -0.92 14.70
N ARG A 79 11.06 -2.04 15.37
CA ARG A 79 12.26 -2.18 16.21
C ARG A 79 13.54 -2.03 15.39
N GLN A 80 13.62 -2.68 14.24
CA GLN A 80 14.79 -2.58 13.37
C GLN A 80 15.01 -1.15 12.85
N MET A 81 13.93 -0.45 12.50
CA MET A 81 14.03 0.94 12.04
C MET A 81 14.47 1.92 13.12
N LEU A 82 14.18 1.64 14.39
CA LEU A 82 14.69 2.44 15.51
C LEU A 82 16.18 2.19 15.77
N GLU A 83 16.67 0.98 15.56
CA GLU A 83 18.05 0.61 15.85
C GLU A 83 18.98 0.95 14.68
N LEU A 84 18.68 0.44 13.50
CA LEU A 84 19.44 0.69 12.27
C LEU A 84 18.52 0.54 11.06
N PRO A 85 17.95 1.65 10.54
CA PRO A 85 17.03 1.58 9.40
C PRO A 85 17.74 1.32 8.08
N TYR A 86 18.96 1.83 7.96
CA TYR A 86 19.78 1.66 6.77
C TYR A 86 21.21 2.07 7.05
N TYR A 87 22.16 1.36 6.46
CA TYR A 87 23.52 1.84 6.20
C TYR A 87 24.04 1.20 4.94
N ASN A 88 24.96 1.87 4.23
CA ASN A 88 25.55 1.32 3.02
C ASN A 88 26.58 0.23 3.34
N SER A 89 26.87 -0.61 2.36
CA SER A 89 27.90 -1.65 2.45
C SER A 89 29.18 -1.29 1.67
N PHE A 90 29.38 -0.01 1.36
CA PHE A 90 30.59 0.47 0.70
C PHE A 90 31.73 0.65 1.72
N PHE A 91 32.94 0.81 1.22
CA PHE A 91 34.12 1.15 2.02
C PHE A 91 34.40 0.17 3.16
N GLN A 92 34.23 -1.14 2.91
CA GLN A 92 34.51 -2.22 3.88
C GLN A 92 33.60 -2.18 5.12
N THR A 93 32.37 -1.69 4.99
CA THR A 93 31.38 -1.69 6.05
C THR A 93 30.35 -2.79 5.85
N ALA A 94 29.80 -3.27 6.96
CA ALA A 94 28.71 -4.24 7.01
C ALA A 94 27.86 -3.97 8.24
N HIS A 95 26.67 -4.57 8.27
CA HIS A 95 25.81 -4.56 9.45
C HIS A 95 25.26 -5.98 9.70
N PRO A 96 24.85 -6.28 10.90
CA PRO A 96 24.18 -7.55 11.21
C PRO A 96 22.93 -7.74 10.36
N PRO A 97 22.53 -8.98 10.09
CA PRO A 97 21.28 -9.27 9.39
C PRO A 97 20.05 -8.86 10.21
#